data_35ea83378befc541311819a9ef964b0b
#
_entry.id   35ea83378befc541311819a9ef964b0b
#
_cell.length_a   1.000
_cell.length_b   1.000
_cell.length_c   1.000
_cell.angle_alpha   90.00
_cell.angle_beta   90.00
_cell.angle_gamma   90.00
#
_symmetry.space_group_name_H-M   'P 1'
#
loop_
_entity.id
_entity.type
_entity.pdbx_description
1 polymer ?
#
loop_
_entity_poly.entity_id
_entity_poly.type
_entity_poly.pdbx_seq_one_letter_code
_entity_poly.pdbx_strand_id
1 'polypeptide(L)'
;MSQGLETKSAKKQPAQATSPSQDKAAAHAREAVRTRKRQALVLQRERILSERTPSPIRRTALANALADIEEKLTELGWTVHL
;
A
#
# COMPACT_ATOMS: atom_id res chain seq x y z
N MET A 1 32.33 7.12 -28.84
CA MET A 1 32.05 6.95 -28.23
C MET A 1 31.07 6.77 -27.97
N SER A 2 30.76 6.78 -27.65
CA SER A 2 29.90 6.63 -27.19
C SER A 2 29.24 5.79 -27.17
N GLN A 3 29.29 5.30 -27.19
CA GLN A 3 28.73 4.45 -27.15
C GLN A 3 28.38 3.90 -26.24
N GLY A 4 28.92 3.88 -25.78
CA GLY A 4 28.66 3.18 -24.72
C GLY A 4 27.51 3.41 -24.16
N LEU A 5 27.19 4.04 -24.28
CA LEU A 5 26.20 4.34 -23.74
C LEU A 5 25.18 3.67 -24.07
N GLU A 6 25.05 3.42 -24.87
CA GLU A 6 24.01 2.84 -25.16
C GLU A 6 23.95 1.69 -24.67
N THR A 7 24.72 1.29 -24.37
CA THR A 7 24.70 0.18 -23.91
C THR A 7 24.01 0.07 -22.83
N LYS A 8 24.03 0.75 -22.15
CA LYS A 8 23.47 0.62 -21.12
C LYS A 8 22.25 0.54 -21.19
N SER A 9 21.95 1.03 -21.77
CA SER A 9 20.74 1.04 -21.74
C SER A 9 20.17 -0.11 -22.00
N ALA A 10 20.62 -0.60 -22.64
CA ALA A 10 20.00 -1.65 -22.92
C ALA A 10 19.85 -2.43 -21.87
N LYS A 11 20.34 -2.28 -21.25
CA LYS A 11 20.19 -2.98 -20.34
C LYS A 11 19.20 -2.99 -19.81
N LYS A 12 18.72 -2.75 -19.91
CA LYS A 12 17.82 -2.82 -19.31
C LYS A 12 16.96 -3.63 -19.60
N GLN A 13 16.90 -4.00 -20.15
CA GLN A 13 16.07 -4.73 -20.36
C GLN A 13 15.89 -5.54 -19.82
N PRO A 14 16.08 -5.46 -19.50
CA PRO A 14 15.91 -6.27 -19.02
C PRO A 14 15.14 -6.93 -18.41
N ALA A 15 14.97 -6.82 -18.19
CA ALA A 15 14.09 -7.27 -17.54
C ALA A 15 13.69 -8.56 -17.73
N GLN A 16 13.55 -8.86 -18.65
CA GLN A 16 13.11 -10.03 -18.92
C GLN A 16 13.94 -11.09 -18.42
N ALA A 17 15.03 -10.84 -18.15
CA ALA A 17 15.91 -11.86 -17.70
C ALA A 17 15.87 -12.07 -16.23
N THR A 18 14.78 -11.80 -15.61
CA THR A 18 14.68 -11.95 -14.18
C THR A 18 14.78 -13.39 -13.76
N SER A 19 15.60 -13.68 -12.78
CA SER A 19 15.68 -15.02 -12.24
C SER A 19 14.50 -15.29 -11.30
N PRO A 20 14.16 -16.54 -11.06
CA PRO A 20 13.09 -16.83 -10.12
C PRO A 20 13.34 -16.27 -8.73
N SER A 21 14.58 -16.24 -8.26
CA SER A 21 14.83 -15.67 -6.94
C SER A 21 14.64 -14.16 -6.94
N GLN A 22 14.94 -13.48 -8.04
CA GLN A 22 14.65 -12.05 -8.13
C GLN A 22 13.16 -11.80 -8.18
N ASP A 23 12.40 -12.66 -8.84
CA ASP A 23 10.95 -12.52 -8.86
C ASP A 23 10.38 -12.69 -7.47
N LYS A 24 10.91 -13.65 -6.71
CA LYS A 24 10.44 -13.84 -5.35
C LYS A 24 10.79 -12.65 -4.46
N ALA A 25 11.99 -12.11 -4.62
CA ALA A 25 12.40 -10.96 -3.84
C ALA A 25 11.50 -9.75 -4.13
N ALA A 26 11.18 -9.53 -5.40
CA ALA A 26 10.30 -8.43 -5.77
C ALA A 26 8.90 -8.65 -5.22
N ALA A 27 8.41 -9.88 -5.26
CA ALA A 27 7.09 -10.18 -4.71
C ALA A 27 7.06 -9.97 -3.21
N HIS A 28 8.12 -10.37 -2.52
CA HIS A 28 8.22 -10.14 -1.08
C HIS A 28 8.25 -8.65 -0.75
N ALA A 29 8.98 -7.86 -1.55
CA ALA A 29 9.05 -6.43 -1.32
C ALA A 29 7.68 -5.78 -1.49
N ARG A 30 6.95 -6.18 -2.52
CA ARG A 30 5.62 -5.64 -2.76
C ARG A 30 4.67 -6.03 -1.63
N GLU A 31 4.76 -7.26 -1.17
CA GLU A 31 3.91 -7.72 -0.09
C GLU A 31 4.25 -7.00 1.22
N ALA A 32 5.52 -6.74 1.48
CA ALA A 32 5.91 -6.00 2.67
C ALA A 32 5.35 -4.58 2.66
N VAL A 33 5.39 -3.92 1.49
CA VAL A 33 4.82 -2.59 1.36
C VAL A 33 3.31 -2.63 1.61
N ARG A 34 2.63 -3.62 1.02
CA ARG A 34 1.20 -3.76 1.20
C ARG A 34 0.85 -3.99 2.66
N THR A 35 1.61 -4.84 3.33
CA THR A 35 1.37 -5.15 4.74
C THR A 35 1.55 -3.90 5.59
N ARG A 36 2.59 -3.11 5.34
CA ARG A 36 2.80 -1.89 6.11
C ARG A 36 1.68 -0.89 5.89
N LYS A 37 1.20 -0.77 4.66
CA LYS A 37 0.08 0.13 4.38
C LYS A 37 -1.18 -0.32 5.11
N ARG A 38 -1.45 -1.64 5.10
CA ARG A 38 -2.61 -2.16 5.81
C ARG A 38 -2.50 -1.88 7.30
N GLN A 39 -1.32 -2.10 7.88
CA GLN A 39 -1.14 -1.87 9.31
C GLN A 39 -1.36 -0.41 9.68
N ALA A 40 -0.84 0.50 8.87
CA ALA A 40 -1.03 1.93 9.13
C ALA A 40 -2.51 2.31 9.06
N LEU A 41 -3.22 1.76 8.07
CA LEU A 41 -4.64 2.06 7.93
C LEU A 41 -5.46 1.45 9.07
N VAL A 42 -5.10 0.25 9.51
CA VAL A 42 -5.78 -0.37 10.64
C VAL A 42 -5.60 0.46 11.90
N LEU A 43 -4.40 0.99 12.11
CA LEU A 43 -4.16 1.85 13.28
C LEU A 43 -4.96 3.15 13.19
N GLN A 44 -5.05 3.73 12.00
CA GLN A 44 -5.88 4.92 11.81
C GLN A 44 -7.35 4.60 12.08
N ARG A 45 -7.80 3.45 11.62
CA ARG A 45 -9.17 3.02 11.85
C ARG A 45 -9.45 2.91 13.35
N GLU A 46 -8.52 2.31 14.08
CA GLU A 46 -8.70 2.16 15.52
C GLU A 46 -8.73 3.49 16.24
N ARG A 47 -7.91 4.45 15.80
CA ARG A 47 -7.94 5.79 16.39
C ARG A 47 -9.30 6.44 16.18
N ILE A 48 -9.83 6.32 14.97
CA ILE A 48 -11.12 6.91 14.66
C ILE A 48 -12.21 6.25 15.52
N LEU A 49 -12.19 4.94 15.61
CA LEU A 49 -13.20 4.21 16.37
C LEU A 49 -13.13 4.51 17.86
N SER A 50 -11.96 4.88 18.36
CA SER A 50 -11.82 5.18 19.78
C SER A 50 -12.10 6.63 20.11
N GLU A 51 -12.22 7.49 19.09
CA GLU A 51 -12.44 8.89 19.35
C GLU A 51 -13.90 9.13 19.78
N ARG A 52 -14.08 9.88 20.84
CA ARG A 52 -15.39 10.22 21.36
C ARG A 52 -15.59 11.72 21.26
N THR A 53 -16.69 12.14 20.71
CA THR A 53 -16.99 13.55 20.59
C THR A 53 -18.49 13.76 20.57
N PRO A 54 -18.97 14.80 21.26
CA PRO A 54 -20.38 15.16 21.19
C PRO A 54 -20.74 15.99 19.95
N SER A 55 -19.75 16.43 19.19
CA SER A 55 -20.01 17.31 18.05
C SER A 55 -20.56 16.49 16.87
N PRO A 56 -21.76 16.83 16.36
CA PRO A 56 -22.29 16.13 15.20
C PRO A 56 -21.43 16.30 13.96
N ILE A 57 -20.84 17.47 13.78
CA ILE A 57 -19.99 17.72 12.63
C ILE A 57 -18.75 16.83 12.70
N ARG A 58 -18.16 16.72 13.88
CA ARG A 58 -16.99 15.89 14.06
C ARG A 58 -17.34 14.42 13.85
N ARG A 59 -18.48 13.97 14.35
CA ARG A 59 -18.90 12.59 14.17
C ARG A 59 -19.09 12.26 12.70
N THR A 60 -19.66 13.19 11.92
CA THR A 60 -19.83 12.97 10.49
C THR A 60 -18.47 12.87 9.80
N ALA A 61 -17.53 13.74 10.18
CA ALA A 61 -16.19 13.70 9.61
C ALA A 61 -15.51 12.38 9.92
N LEU A 62 -15.67 11.88 11.16
CA LEU A 62 -15.08 10.62 11.55
C LEU A 62 -15.69 9.45 10.78
N ALA A 63 -16.99 9.48 10.57
CA ALA A 63 -17.66 8.43 9.80
C ALA A 63 -17.17 8.41 8.36
N ASN A 64 -17.01 9.59 7.76
CA ASN A 64 -16.51 9.67 6.40
C ASN A 64 -15.08 9.18 6.30
N ALA A 65 -14.26 9.56 7.27
CA ALA A 65 -12.87 9.11 7.29
C ALA A 65 -12.78 7.61 7.46
N LEU A 66 -13.65 7.04 8.30
CA LEU A 66 -13.67 5.61 8.51
C LEU A 66 -14.05 4.87 7.23
N ALA A 67 -15.08 5.36 6.53
CA ALA A 67 -15.50 4.73 5.29
C ALA A 67 -14.37 4.75 4.25
N ASP A 68 -13.66 5.88 4.16
CA ASP A 68 -12.55 6.01 3.24
C ASP A 68 -11.43 5.03 3.57
N ILE A 69 -11.11 4.89 4.85
CA ILE A 69 -10.07 3.98 5.28
C ILE A 69 -10.46 2.54 4.98
N GLU A 70 -11.70 2.18 5.24
CA GLU A 70 -12.18 0.83 4.96
C GLU A 70 -12.16 0.49 3.49
N GLU A 71 -12.46 1.47 2.66
CA GLU A 71 -12.35 1.27 1.22
C GLU A 71 -10.91 1.00 0.81
N LYS A 72 -9.97 1.77 1.34
CA LYS A 72 -8.56 1.57 1.03
C LYS A 72 -8.06 0.23 1.54
N LEU A 73 -8.52 -0.20 2.70
CA LEU A 73 -8.16 -1.51 3.22
C LEU A 73 -8.67 -2.62 2.32
N THR A 74 -9.89 -2.47 1.82
CA THR A 74 -10.44 -3.45 0.90
C THR A 74 -9.60 -3.54 -0.37
N GLU A 75 -9.15 -2.40 -0.87
CA GLU A 75 -8.29 -2.40 -2.06
C GLU A 75 -6.97 -3.12 -1.80
N LEU A 76 -6.50 -3.13 -0.57
CA LEU A 76 -5.28 -3.82 -0.20
C LEU A 76 -5.52 -5.28 0.18
N GLY A 77 -6.73 -5.76 0.00
CA GLY A 77 -7.03 -7.15 0.26
C GLY A 77 -7.38 -7.48 1.71
N TRP A 78 -7.56 -6.46 2.53
CA TRP A 78 -7.93 -6.67 3.93
C TRP A 78 -9.45 -6.73 4.04
N THR A 79 -9.93 -7.70 4.78
CA THR A 79 -11.38 -7.88 4.94
C THR A 79 -11.79 -7.46 6.34
N VAL A 80 -12.81 -6.61 6.40
CA VAL A 80 -13.36 -6.20 7.69
C VAL A 80 -14.35 -7.27 8.13
N HIS A 81 -14.12 -7.82 9.30
CA HIS A 81 -15.03 -8.81 9.87
C HIS A 81 -15.92 -8.12 10.89
N LEU A 82 -17.19 -8.31 10.75
CA LEU A 82 -18.15 -7.71 11.64
C LEU A 82 -18.65 -8.70 12.66
#